data_c68856340878fb1fbf90cea982d73822
#
_entry.id   c68856340878fb1fbf90cea982d73822
#
_cell.length_a   1.000
_cell.length_b   1.000
_cell.length_c   1.000
_cell.angle_alpha   90.00
_cell.angle_beta   90.00
_cell.angle_gamma   90.00
#
_symmetry.space_group_name_H-M   'P 1'
#
loop_
_entity.id
_entity.type
_entity.pdbx_description
1 polymer ?
#
loop_
_entity_poly.entity_id
_entity_poly.type
_entity_poly.pdbx_seq_one_letter_code
_entity_poly.pdbx_strand_id
1 'polypeptide(L)'
;VCGIAGFLLLVAVALRQLLRRRPLPGAALAGSWLLAYASVGGVTNVLAFFAGFQLFRATNRAAVFLSALVLFFLVVRLSRWTAGWTPAARVATALVLAAAGLLDQLPRRPDPARQEAIAAAVRSDARLMAELESALPAGAPVFQLPVLGFPEVVPPHRLTDYEHFRPYLLSTHLRFSYGAAKHRARGRWQRDLEGRPTEELVRRLEAAGFAALHVNRKGFEDRGERLLRELEQLGYPPRLQSALGNQVVVLLRPSPQPQPPLARALTFGQGWHLRPDAGVRWAGGRAVLSYYNPHPVPVEVDVRLDLVAPRARRVRLEHAGRVRAEVAVEAEGATLRVRGLSLPPGISTLTLTSPDPVRREGAGPNQLRAFGLREQAVRVRGGEQFAD
;
A
#
# COMPACT_ATOMS: atom_id res chain seq x y z
N VAL A 1 -25.34 -17.75 15.76
CA VAL A 1 -26.26 -18.86 16.05
C VAL A 1 -27.27 -19.07 14.92
N CYS A 2 -28.10 -18.06 14.55
CA CYS A 2 -29.14 -18.21 13.51
C CYS A 2 -28.57 -18.61 12.13
N GLY A 3 -27.42 -18.08 11.73
CA GLY A 3 -26.76 -18.43 10.49
C GLY A 3 -26.32 -19.91 10.46
N ILE A 4 -25.76 -20.41 11.56
CA ILE A 4 -25.35 -21.83 11.68
C ILE A 4 -26.58 -22.73 11.64
N ALA A 5 -27.62 -22.41 12.40
CA ALA A 5 -28.87 -23.17 12.42
C ALA A 5 -29.53 -23.22 11.02
N GLY A 6 -29.58 -22.10 10.33
CA GLY A 6 -30.10 -22.03 8.97
C GLY A 6 -29.27 -22.82 7.96
N PHE A 7 -27.94 -22.81 8.10
CA PHE A 7 -27.03 -23.60 7.27
C PHE A 7 -27.24 -25.11 7.48
N LEU A 8 -27.28 -25.56 8.74
CA LEU A 8 -27.51 -26.94 9.06
C LEU A 8 -28.89 -27.44 8.58
N LEU A 9 -29.92 -26.58 8.69
CA LEU A 9 -31.23 -26.87 8.15
C LEU A 9 -31.22 -26.98 6.61
N LEU A 10 -30.51 -26.08 5.92
CA LEU A 10 -30.35 -26.14 4.48
C LEU A 10 -29.70 -27.43 4.03
N VAL A 11 -28.60 -27.82 4.71
CA VAL A 11 -27.89 -29.08 4.44
C VAL A 11 -28.80 -30.31 4.72
N ALA A 12 -29.50 -30.33 5.84
CA ALA A 12 -30.40 -31.41 6.17
C ALA A 12 -31.54 -31.57 5.14
N VAL A 13 -32.13 -30.47 4.69
CA VAL A 13 -33.14 -30.46 3.63
C VAL A 13 -32.57 -30.93 2.29
N ALA A 14 -31.36 -30.46 1.94
CA ALA A 14 -30.70 -30.88 0.70
C ALA A 14 -30.39 -32.38 0.68
N LEU A 15 -29.83 -32.91 1.79
CA LEU A 15 -29.57 -34.36 1.96
C LEU A 15 -30.84 -35.19 1.88
N ARG A 16 -31.90 -34.76 2.58
CA ARG A 16 -33.20 -35.46 2.51
C ARG A 16 -33.78 -35.51 1.10
N GLN A 17 -33.65 -34.42 0.33
CA GLN A 17 -34.14 -34.40 -1.06
C GLN A 17 -33.26 -35.27 -1.97
N LEU A 18 -31.92 -35.24 -1.80
CA LEU A 18 -31.02 -36.11 -2.53
C LEU A 18 -31.31 -37.59 -2.31
N LEU A 19 -31.48 -37.99 -1.04
CA LEU A 19 -31.85 -39.38 -0.67
C LEU A 19 -33.19 -39.81 -1.24
N ARG A 20 -34.14 -38.87 -1.40
CA ARG A 20 -35.45 -39.13 -2.00
C ARG A 20 -35.48 -38.93 -3.53
N ARG A 21 -34.33 -38.74 -4.16
CA ARG A 21 -34.15 -38.46 -5.59
C ARG A 21 -35.04 -37.30 -6.09
N ARG A 22 -35.24 -36.27 -5.24
CA ARG A 22 -36.00 -35.07 -5.55
C ARG A 22 -35.04 -33.93 -5.93
N PRO A 23 -35.46 -32.93 -6.72
CA PRO A 23 -34.64 -31.79 -7.09
C PRO A 23 -34.17 -31.04 -5.84
N LEU A 24 -32.91 -30.62 -5.84
CA LEU A 24 -32.31 -29.83 -4.76
C LEU A 24 -32.95 -28.43 -4.69
N PRO A 25 -33.09 -27.85 -3.48
CA PRO A 25 -33.53 -26.47 -3.34
C PRO A 25 -32.55 -25.54 -4.08
N GLY A 26 -33.06 -24.52 -4.77
CA GLY A 26 -32.20 -23.51 -5.42
C GLY A 26 -31.22 -22.84 -4.46
N ALA A 27 -31.65 -22.63 -3.20
CA ALA A 27 -30.75 -22.13 -2.13
C ALA A 27 -29.58 -23.07 -1.82
N ALA A 28 -29.78 -24.40 -1.90
CA ALA A 28 -28.71 -25.36 -1.69
C ALA A 28 -27.69 -25.33 -2.83
N LEU A 29 -28.16 -25.24 -4.08
CA LEU A 29 -27.28 -25.12 -5.25
C LEU A 29 -26.48 -23.82 -5.21
N ALA A 30 -27.13 -22.69 -4.93
CA ALA A 30 -26.48 -21.38 -4.80
C ALA A 30 -25.48 -21.37 -3.63
N GLY A 31 -25.84 -21.96 -2.48
CA GLY A 31 -24.94 -22.09 -1.33
C GLY A 31 -23.71 -22.94 -1.62
N SER A 32 -23.89 -24.07 -2.32
CA SER A 32 -22.76 -24.93 -2.75
C SER A 32 -21.82 -24.20 -3.70
N TRP A 33 -22.37 -23.43 -4.64
CA TRP A 33 -21.58 -22.59 -5.54
C TRP A 33 -20.79 -21.52 -4.78
N LEU A 34 -21.42 -20.80 -3.86
CA LEU A 34 -20.76 -19.78 -3.03
C LEU A 34 -19.64 -20.39 -2.16
N LEU A 35 -19.86 -21.56 -1.60
CA LEU A 35 -18.83 -22.29 -0.83
C LEU A 35 -17.67 -22.71 -1.73
N ALA A 36 -17.95 -23.30 -2.90
CA ALA A 36 -16.93 -23.67 -3.88
C ALA A 36 -16.15 -22.46 -4.40
N TYR A 37 -16.81 -21.32 -4.56
CA TYR A 37 -16.18 -20.07 -4.95
C TYR A 37 -15.28 -19.50 -3.83
N ALA A 38 -15.74 -19.52 -2.58
CA ALA A 38 -15.08 -18.85 -1.44
C ALA A 38 -14.01 -19.70 -0.75
N SER A 39 -14.01 -21.03 -0.95
CA SER A 39 -13.07 -21.91 -0.30
C SER A 39 -11.65 -21.82 -0.86
N VAL A 40 -10.66 -22.00 0.01
CA VAL A 40 -9.26 -22.13 -0.38
C VAL A 40 -9.11 -23.42 -1.22
N GLY A 41 -8.52 -23.33 -2.40
CA GLY A 41 -8.46 -24.45 -3.36
C GLY A 41 -9.74 -24.64 -4.19
N GLY A 42 -10.74 -23.75 -4.02
CA GLY A 42 -12.00 -23.80 -4.77
C GLY A 42 -11.93 -23.21 -6.17
N VAL A 43 -13.11 -22.94 -6.74
CA VAL A 43 -13.28 -22.45 -8.12
C VAL A 43 -12.45 -21.20 -8.43
N THR A 44 -12.27 -20.30 -7.45
CA THR A 44 -11.44 -19.09 -7.62
C THR A 44 -9.99 -19.41 -7.92
N ASN A 45 -9.42 -20.46 -7.30
CA ASN A 45 -8.04 -20.85 -7.56
C ASN A 45 -7.90 -21.50 -8.94
N VAL A 46 -8.91 -22.28 -9.36
CA VAL A 46 -8.97 -22.85 -10.70
C VAL A 46 -9.04 -21.75 -11.76
N LEU A 47 -9.92 -20.77 -11.56
CA LEU A 47 -10.04 -19.60 -12.44
C LEU A 47 -8.75 -18.76 -12.47
N ALA A 48 -8.09 -18.57 -11.33
CA ALA A 48 -6.81 -17.88 -11.25
C ALA A 48 -5.73 -18.58 -12.07
N PHE A 49 -5.69 -19.92 -11.99
CA PHE A 49 -4.71 -20.72 -12.74
C PHE A 49 -4.92 -20.62 -14.25
N PHE A 50 -6.16 -20.79 -14.75
CA PHE A 50 -6.45 -20.77 -16.18
C PHE A 50 -6.54 -19.38 -16.81
N ALA A 51 -7.06 -18.38 -16.07
CA ALA A 51 -7.29 -17.04 -16.58
C ALA A 51 -6.18 -16.04 -16.21
N GLY A 52 -5.14 -16.47 -15.49
CA GLY A 52 -4.03 -15.61 -15.05
C GLY A 52 -4.44 -14.53 -14.03
N PHE A 53 -5.61 -14.65 -13.41
CA PHE A 53 -6.07 -13.70 -12.41
C PHE A 53 -5.41 -13.96 -11.04
N GLN A 54 -4.35 -13.21 -10.74
CA GLN A 54 -3.71 -13.25 -9.41
C GLN A 54 -4.45 -12.42 -8.33
N LEU A 55 -5.62 -11.85 -8.65
CA LEU A 55 -6.26 -10.80 -7.85
C LEU A 55 -7.48 -11.25 -7.04
N PHE A 56 -7.73 -12.53 -6.88
CA PHE A 56 -8.79 -13.01 -5.97
C PHE A 56 -8.36 -12.86 -4.50
N ARG A 57 -8.38 -11.62 -4.01
CA ARG A 57 -8.17 -11.32 -2.59
C ARG A 57 -9.52 -11.23 -1.88
N ALA A 58 -9.53 -11.69 -0.62
CA ALA A 58 -10.68 -11.56 0.27
C ALA A 58 -11.96 -12.31 -0.20
N THR A 59 -11.81 -13.51 -0.77
CA THR A 59 -12.93 -14.40 -1.12
C THR A 59 -13.80 -14.75 0.09
N ASN A 60 -13.27 -14.66 1.31
CA ASN A 60 -14.02 -14.76 2.56
C ASN A 60 -15.18 -13.75 2.67
N ARG A 61 -15.16 -12.64 1.94
CA ARG A 61 -16.29 -11.69 1.88
C ARG A 61 -17.54 -12.30 1.25
N ALA A 62 -17.42 -13.36 0.46
CA ALA A 62 -18.54 -14.13 -0.05
C ALA A 62 -19.38 -14.75 1.09
N ALA A 63 -18.83 -14.90 2.30
CA ALA A 63 -19.55 -15.34 3.48
C ALA A 63 -20.79 -14.47 3.80
N VAL A 64 -20.78 -13.18 3.46
CA VAL A 64 -21.94 -12.28 3.63
C VAL A 64 -23.10 -12.73 2.74
N PHE A 65 -22.83 -13.07 1.49
CA PHE A 65 -23.86 -13.56 0.56
C PHE A 65 -24.39 -14.92 0.97
N LEU A 66 -23.50 -15.82 1.43
CA LEU A 66 -23.88 -17.12 1.96
C LEU A 66 -24.78 -16.97 3.20
N SER A 67 -24.42 -16.06 4.12
CA SER A 67 -25.22 -15.78 5.31
C SER A 67 -26.60 -15.22 4.96
N ALA A 68 -26.67 -14.28 4.02
CA ALA A 68 -27.93 -13.73 3.54
C ALA A 68 -28.83 -14.80 2.91
N LEU A 69 -28.27 -15.66 2.06
CA LEU A 69 -29.00 -16.78 1.43
C LEU A 69 -29.56 -17.76 2.47
N VAL A 70 -28.73 -18.14 3.44
CA VAL A 70 -29.10 -19.08 4.50
C VAL A 70 -30.15 -18.50 5.42
N LEU A 71 -30.02 -17.24 5.82
CA LEU A 71 -31.03 -16.57 6.65
C LEU A 71 -32.36 -16.41 5.90
N PHE A 72 -32.33 -16.04 4.63
CA PHE A 72 -33.53 -15.97 3.80
C PHE A 72 -34.23 -17.34 3.71
N PHE A 73 -33.45 -18.41 3.46
CA PHE A 73 -33.99 -19.77 3.44
C PHE A 73 -34.61 -20.16 4.79
N LEU A 74 -33.96 -19.84 5.90
CA LEU A 74 -34.46 -20.10 7.24
C LEU A 74 -35.80 -19.37 7.49
N VAL A 75 -35.86 -18.07 7.16
CA VAL A 75 -37.08 -17.25 7.32
C VAL A 75 -38.23 -17.82 6.53
N VAL A 76 -38.02 -18.17 5.26
CA VAL A 76 -39.06 -18.78 4.40
C VAL A 76 -39.54 -20.11 4.99
N ARG A 77 -38.66 -20.94 5.53
CA ARG A 77 -39.05 -22.20 6.20
C ARG A 77 -39.83 -21.98 7.48
N LEU A 78 -39.34 -21.08 8.33
CA LEU A 78 -40.03 -20.71 9.56
C LEU A 78 -41.43 -20.13 9.27
N SER A 79 -41.54 -19.25 8.31
CA SER A 79 -42.81 -18.66 7.88
C SER A 79 -43.83 -19.74 7.45
N ARG A 80 -43.38 -20.77 6.72
CA ARG A 80 -44.22 -21.90 6.32
C ARG A 80 -44.61 -22.80 7.49
N TRP A 81 -43.68 -23.08 8.42
CA TRP A 81 -43.97 -23.91 9.59
C TRP A 81 -44.89 -23.24 10.58
N THR A 82 -44.81 -21.91 10.71
CA THR A 82 -45.66 -21.13 11.60
C THR A 82 -46.96 -20.66 10.93
N ALA A 83 -47.23 -21.07 9.68
CA ALA A 83 -48.40 -20.56 8.92
C ALA A 83 -49.72 -20.78 9.60
N GLY A 84 -49.88 -21.90 10.35
CA GLY A 84 -51.10 -22.19 11.14
C GLY A 84 -51.11 -21.61 12.56
N TRP A 85 -50.09 -20.88 12.97
CA TRP A 85 -50.04 -20.30 14.33
C TRP A 85 -50.81 -19.00 14.43
N THR A 86 -51.21 -18.64 15.65
CA THR A 86 -51.81 -17.34 15.90
C THR A 86 -50.86 -16.18 15.58
N PRO A 87 -51.35 -15.01 15.18
CA PRO A 87 -50.49 -13.85 14.92
C PRO A 87 -49.60 -13.49 16.09
N ALA A 88 -50.08 -13.57 17.32
CA ALA A 88 -49.34 -13.30 18.53
C ALA A 88 -48.15 -14.29 18.71
N ALA A 89 -48.37 -15.59 18.46
CA ALA A 89 -47.32 -16.61 18.55
C ALA A 89 -46.23 -16.38 17.48
N ARG A 90 -46.60 -15.97 16.26
CA ARG A 90 -45.61 -15.63 15.20
C ARG A 90 -44.76 -14.43 15.58
N VAL A 91 -45.40 -13.35 16.10
CA VAL A 91 -44.68 -12.15 16.56
C VAL A 91 -43.76 -12.51 17.72
N ALA A 92 -44.23 -13.26 18.70
CA ALA A 92 -43.38 -13.70 19.83
C ALA A 92 -42.15 -14.49 19.35
N THR A 93 -42.36 -15.44 18.44
CA THR A 93 -41.26 -16.21 17.85
C THR A 93 -40.24 -15.33 17.10
N ALA A 94 -40.75 -14.38 16.30
CA ALA A 94 -39.89 -13.44 15.59
C ALA A 94 -39.06 -12.56 16.54
N LEU A 95 -39.66 -12.09 17.62
CA LEU A 95 -38.97 -11.30 18.65
C LEU A 95 -37.91 -12.12 19.38
N VAL A 96 -38.20 -13.38 19.74
CA VAL A 96 -37.21 -14.27 20.38
C VAL A 96 -36.04 -14.52 19.44
N LEU A 97 -36.29 -14.79 18.16
CA LEU A 97 -35.21 -15.00 17.18
C LEU A 97 -34.40 -13.73 16.92
N ALA A 98 -35.07 -12.57 16.86
CA ALA A 98 -34.38 -11.29 16.73
C ALA A 98 -33.52 -10.99 17.96
N ALA A 99 -34.06 -11.21 19.18
CA ALA A 99 -33.29 -11.05 20.42
C ALA A 99 -32.08 -11.99 20.47
N ALA A 100 -32.26 -13.26 20.11
CA ALA A 100 -31.16 -14.23 20.04
C ALA A 100 -30.10 -13.82 19.01
N GLY A 101 -30.54 -13.32 17.85
CA GLY A 101 -29.63 -12.80 16.82
C GLY A 101 -28.87 -11.56 17.28
N LEU A 102 -29.52 -10.62 17.97
CA LEU A 102 -28.88 -9.45 18.55
C LEU A 102 -27.86 -9.84 19.63
N LEU A 103 -28.22 -10.74 20.53
CA LEU A 103 -27.32 -11.23 21.58
C LEU A 103 -26.08 -11.92 20.99
N ASP A 104 -26.26 -12.67 19.90
CA ASP A 104 -25.15 -13.32 19.18
C ASP A 104 -24.20 -12.31 18.52
N GLN A 105 -24.68 -11.14 18.14
CA GLN A 105 -23.89 -10.07 17.54
C GLN A 105 -23.25 -9.14 18.57
N LEU A 106 -23.66 -9.21 19.84
CA LEU A 106 -23.03 -8.39 20.87
C LEU A 106 -21.56 -8.83 21.04
N PRO A 107 -20.61 -7.92 20.89
CA PRO A 107 -19.22 -8.25 21.11
C PRO A 107 -19.02 -8.71 22.58
N ARG A 108 -18.25 -9.77 22.74
CA ARG A 108 -17.84 -10.17 24.09
C ARG A 108 -17.14 -9.00 24.76
N ARG A 109 -17.43 -8.77 26.03
CA ARG A 109 -16.70 -7.74 26.79
C ARG A 109 -15.20 -8.06 26.69
N PRO A 110 -14.38 -7.10 26.25
CA PRO A 110 -12.95 -7.29 26.21
C PRO A 110 -12.42 -7.59 27.62
N ASP A 111 -11.42 -8.43 27.68
CA ASP A 111 -10.71 -8.70 28.94
C ASP A 111 -10.11 -7.38 29.49
N PRO A 112 -10.47 -6.96 30.70
CA PRO A 112 -9.96 -5.72 31.29
C PRO A 112 -8.43 -5.68 31.38
N ALA A 113 -7.78 -6.81 31.68
CA ALA A 113 -6.33 -6.89 31.73
C ALA A 113 -5.69 -6.66 30.36
N ARG A 114 -6.30 -7.21 29.30
CA ARG A 114 -5.86 -6.97 27.93
C ARG A 114 -6.06 -5.53 27.49
N GLN A 115 -7.18 -4.91 27.88
CA GLN A 115 -7.44 -3.50 27.57
C GLN A 115 -6.42 -2.60 28.27
N GLU A 116 -6.13 -2.84 29.54
CA GLU A 116 -5.12 -2.07 30.29
C GLU A 116 -3.71 -2.25 29.69
N ALA A 117 -3.34 -3.45 29.29
CA ALA A 117 -2.06 -3.70 28.61
C ALA A 117 -1.94 -2.91 27.29
N ILE A 118 -3.02 -2.86 26.49
CA ILE A 118 -3.06 -2.06 25.26
C ILE A 118 -2.96 -0.57 25.59
N ALA A 119 -3.73 -0.09 26.56
CA ALA A 119 -3.70 1.30 26.99
C ALA A 119 -2.32 1.72 27.53
N ALA A 120 -1.68 0.87 28.32
CA ALA A 120 -0.32 1.10 28.80
C ALA A 120 0.70 1.16 27.65
N ALA A 121 0.57 0.30 26.65
CA ALA A 121 1.42 0.34 25.46
C ALA A 121 1.23 1.64 24.65
N VAL A 122 -0.02 2.07 24.45
CA VAL A 122 -0.31 3.34 23.75
C VAL A 122 0.24 4.52 24.53
N ARG A 123 0.03 4.58 25.84
CA ARG A 123 0.59 5.65 26.70
C ARG A 123 2.13 5.68 26.67
N SER A 124 2.77 4.52 26.71
CA SER A 124 4.23 4.39 26.62
C SER A 124 4.77 4.95 25.30
N ASP A 125 4.14 4.60 24.20
CA ASP A 125 4.54 5.07 22.87
C ASP A 125 4.25 6.56 22.67
N ALA A 126 3.11 7.04 23.17
CA ALA A 126 2.74 8.46 23.07
C ALA A 126 3.73 9.36 23.85
N ARG A 127 4.17 8.93 25.04
CA ARG A 127 5.22 9.66 25.80
C ARG A 127 6.53 9.70 25.02
N LEU A 128 6.98 8.57 24.50
CA LEU A 128 8.20 8.50 23.70
C LEU A 128 8.13 9.44 22.49
N MET A 129 6.99 9.50 21.81
CA MET A 129 6.83 10.38 20.65
C MET A 129 6.79 11.86 21.08
N ALA A 130 6.14 12.21 22.19
CA ALA A 130 6.15 13.58 22.70
C ALA A 130 7.56 14.05 23.11
N GLU A 131 8.34 13.16 23.76
CA GLU A 131 9.74 13.44 24.11
C GLU A 131 10.60 13.61 22.84
N LEU A 132 10.39 12.76 21.82
CA LEU A 132 11.10 12.86 20.56
C LEU A 132 10.75 14.14 19.79
N GLU A 133 9.48 14.53 19.77
CA GLU A 133 9.04 15.80 19.17
C GLU A 133 9.62 17.03 19.88
N SER A 134 9.82 16.96 21.18
CA SER A 134 10.48 18.02 21.94
C SER A 134 11.99 18.10 21.66
N ALA A 135 12.61 16.99 21.27
CA ALA A 135 14.04 16.90 21.00
C ALA A 135 14.41 17.22 19.53
N LEU A 136 13.45 17.22 18.62
CA LEU A 136 13.69 17.37 17.18
C LEU A 136 12.90 18.53 16.58
N PRO A 137 13.43 19.21 15.55
CA PRO A 137 12.68 20.24 14.84
C PRO A 137 11.50 19.64 14.05
N ALA A 138 10.48 20.46 13.81
CA ALA A 138 9.32 20.08 13.00
C ALA A 138 9.75 19.59 11.62
N GLY A 139 9.15 18.49 11.16
CA GLY A 139 9.47 17.86 9.87
C GLY A 139 10.75 17.02 9.87
N ALA A 140 11.43 16.86 11.02
CA ALA A 140 12.63 16.05 11.10
C ALA A 140 12.35 14.59 10.68
N PRO A 141 13.18 13.99 9.80
CA PRO A 141 13.02 12.62 9.39
C PRO A 141 13.63 11.66 10.42
N VAL A 142 12.87 10.60 10.73
CA VAL A 142 13.23 9.52 11.65
C VAL A 142 13.30 8.21 10.86
N PHE A 143 14.44 7.53 10.91
CA PHE A 143 14.61 6.22 10.29
C PHE A 143 14.19 5.12 11.25
N GLN A 144 13.44 4.14 10.78
CA GLN A 144 12.89 3.07 11.60
C GLN A 144 13.53 1.72 11.30
N LEU A 145 13.96 1.03 12.35
CA LEU A 145 14.50 -0.33 12.30
C LEU A 145 13.67 -1.30 13.15
N PRO A 146 13.57 -2.57 12.70
CA PRO A 146 14.07 -3.10 11.41
C PRO A 146 13.30 -2.51 10.22
N VAL A 147 13.90 -2.55 9.04
CA VAL A 147 13.24 -2.08 7.81
C VAL A 147 12.15 -3.05 7.39
N LEU A 148 10.92 -2.58 7.36
CA LEU A 148 9.76 -3.35 6.93
C LEU A 148 9.24 -2.86 5.59
N GLY A 149 8.94 -3.78 4.69
CA GLY A 149 8.25 -3.44 3.44
C GLY A 149 6.78 -3.08 3.69
N PHE A 150 6.21 -2.24 2.84
CA PHE A 150 4.80 -1.87 2.87
C PHE A 150 4.14 -2.21 1.51
N PRO A 151 2.88 -2.64 1.45
CA PRO A 151 2.04 -3.17 2.51
C PRO A 151 2.28 -4.67 2.78
N GLU A 152 1.76 -5.19 3.88
CA GLU A 152 1.62 -6.63 4.17
C GLU A 152 2.94 -7.42 4.05
N VAL A 153 3.75 -7.34 5.06
CA VAL A 153 4.98 -8.14 5.23
C VAL A 153 4.79 -9.04 6.45
N VAL A 154 5.29 -10.27 6.39
CA VAL A 154 5.40 -11.08 7.60
C VAL A 154 6.39 -10.37 8.53
N PRO A 155 5.94 -9.91 9.71
CA PRO A 155 6.82 -9.19 10.63
C PRO A 155 7.89 -10.13 11.18
N PRO A 156 9.13 -9.66 11.35
CA PRO A 156 10.18 -10.47 11.97
C PRO A 156 9.94 -10.59 13.48
N HIS A 157 10.34 -11.73 14.05
CA HIS A 157 10.37 -12.02 15.47
C HIS A 157 9.04 -11.76 16.20
N ARG A 158 8.99 -10.76 17.11
CA ARG A 158 7.84 -10.43 17.94
C ARG A 158 7.09 -9.18 17.52
N LEU A 159 7.43 -8.59 16.36
CA LEU A 159 6.68 -7.49 15.79
C LEU A 159 5.28 -7.95 15.36
N THR A 160 4.32 -7.07 15.52
CA THR A 160 2.99 -7.24 14.94
C THR A 160 2.89 -6.52 13.60
N ASP A 161 1.91 -6.93 12.78
CA ASP A 161 1.68 -6.30 11.50
C ASP A 161 1.39 -4.80 11.67
N TYR A 162 1.99 -3.98 10.82
CA TYR A 162 1.89 -2.51 10.85
C TYR A 162 2.35 -1.81 12.13
N GLU A 163 3.08 -2.47 13.03
CA GLU A 163 3.51 -1.86 14.30
C GLU A 163 4.36 -0.58 14.10
N HIS A 164 5.08 -0.49 12.98
CA HIS A 164 5.86 0.71 12.62
C HIS A 164 5.02 1.95 12.27
N PHE A 165 3.70 1.83 12.08
CA PHE A 165 2.83 2.99 11.97
C PHE A 165 2.55 3.67 13.30
N ARG A 166 2.73 3.00 14.43
CA ARG A 166 2.41 3.57 15.76
C ARG A 166 3.12 4.90 16.03
N PRO A 167 4.42 5.05 15.78
CA PRO A 167 5.11 6.35 15.90
C PRO A 167 4.48 7.43 15.01
N TYR A 168 4.15 7.12 13.77
CA TYR A 168 3.50 8.06 12.86
C TYR A 168 2.11 8.50 13.35
N LEU A 169 1.31 7.58 13.88
CA LEU A 169 -0.04 7.87 14.39
C LEU A 169 -0.03 8.71 15.68
N LEU A 170 1.08 8.69 16.42
CA LEU A 170 1.24 9.39 17.70
C LEU A 170 2.09 10.65 17.58
N SER A 171 2.64 10.93 16.41
CA SER A 171 3.41 12.14 16.11
C SER A 171 2.58 13.12 15.27
N THR A 172 2.77 14.42 15.51
CA THR A 172 2.07 15.49 14.79
C THR A 172 2.90 16.12 13.68
N HIS A 173 4.22 16.11 13.78
CA HIS A 173 5.09 16.84 12.84
C HIS A 173 6.39 16.12 12.43
N LEU A 174 6.68 14.92 12.95
CA LEU A 174 7.84 14.14 12.50
C LEU A 174 7.52 13.31 11.24
N ARG A 175 8.55 12.99 10.49
CA ARG A 175 8.45 12.15 9.28
C ARG A 175 9.15 10.82 9.50
N PHE A 176 8.47 9.74 9.26
CA PHE A 176 8.98 8.38 9.49
C PHE A 176 9.32 7.66 8.17
N SER A 177 10.34 6.81 8.20
CA SER A 177 10.80 6.08 7.02
C SER A 177 9.89 4.93 6.59
N TYR A 178 9.08 4.37 7.50
CA TYR A 178 8.15 3.29 7.18
C TYR A 178 7.07 3.74 6.20
N GLY A 179 6.61 2.81 5.37
CA GLY A 179 5.62 3.08 4.32
C GLY A 179 6.22 3.08 2.91
N ALA A 180 7.53 2.85 2.79
CA ALA A 180 8.14 2.66 1.48
C ALA A 180 7.61 1.37 0.83
N ALA A 181 6.98 1.51 -0.35
CA ALA A 181 6.33 0.40 -1.03
C ALA A 181 7.33 -0.69 -1.45
N LYS A 182 6.89 -1.96 -1.29
CA LYS A 182 7.63 -3.13 -1.75
C LYS A 182 8.06 -2.98 -3.22
N HIS A 183 9.23 -3.52 -3.55
CA HIS A 183 9.79 -3.52 -4.90
C HIS A 183 10.02 -2.13 -5.52
N ARG A 184 9.90 -1.06 -4.73
CA ARG A 184 10.26 0.29 -5.15
C ARG A 184 11.68 0.65 -4.72
N ALA A 185 12.30 1.56 -5.45
CA ALA A 185 13.68 1.97 -5.23
C ALA A 185 13.95 2.44 -3.80
N ARG A 186 13.04 3.23 -3.21
CA ARG A 186 13.17 3.67 -1.81
C ARG A 186 13.18 2.50 -0.81
N GLY A 187 12.30 1.51 -1.01
CA GLY A 187 12.26 0.33 -0.13
C GLY A 187 13.50 -0.56 -0.28
N ARG A 188 14.09 -0.66 -1.49
CA ARG A 188 15.38 -1.32 -1.70
C ARG A 188 16.51 -0.59 -0.97
N TRP A 189 16.60 0.73 -1.16
CA TRP A 189 17.62 1.56 -0.49
C TRP A 189 17.57 1.43 1.04
N GLN A 190 16.39 1.44 1.65
CA GLN A 190 16.26 1.24 3.10
C GLN A 190 16.79 -0.13 3.55
N ARG A 191 16.46 -1.21 2.82
CA ARG A 191 16.98 -2.55 3.14
C ARG A 191 18.48 -2.67 2.93
N ASP A 192 19.00 -2.05 1.87
CA ASP A 192 20.45 -2.02 1.64
C ASP A 192 21.17 -1.30 2.78
N LEU A 193 20.60 -0.22 3.33
CA LEU A 193 21.15 0.46 4.50
C LEU A 193 21.17 -0.42 5.74
N GLU A 194 20.07 -1.13 6.00
CA GLU A 194 19.99 -2.04 7.15
C GLU A 194 21.04 -3.15 7.11
N GLY A 195 21.40 -3.62 5.91
CA GLY A 195 22.44 -4.64 5.70
C GLY A 195 23.87 -4.13 5.78
N ARG A 196 24.10 -2.81 5.99
CA ARG A 196 25.44 -2.23 6.06
C ARG A 196 26.00 -2.28 7.48
N PRO A 197 27.34 -2.18 7.63
CA PRO A 197 27.95 -1.92 8.93
C PRO A 197 27.34 -0.69 9.61
N THR A 198 27.18 -0.70 10.93
CA THR A 198 26.49 0.33 11.69
C THR A 198 27.09 1.73 11.46
N GLU A 199 28.41 1.85 11.33
CA GLU A 199 29.07 3.11 10.99
C GLU A 199 28.63 3.66 9.63
N GLU A 200 28.57 2.80 8.60
CA GLU A 200 28.14 3.20 7.27
C GLU A 200 26.64 3.56 7.26
N LEU A 201 25.81 2.80 7.98
CA LEU A 201 24.40 3.11 8.17
C LEU A 201 24.22 4.52 8.73
N VAL A 202 24.85 4.84 9.86
CA VAL A 202 24.78 6.16 10.51
C VAL A 202 25.23 7.25 9.55
N ARG A 203 26.43 7.11 8.96
CA ARG A 203 26.99 8.10 8.04
C ARG A 203 26.04 8.40 6.86
N ARG A 204 25.42 7.36 6.26
CA ARG A 204 24.49 7.54 5.14
C ARG A 204 23.17 8.14 5.58
N LEU A 205 22.66 7.79 6.76
CA LEU A 205 21.45 8.38 7.31
C LEU A 205 21.64 9.87 7.58
N GLU A 206 22.76 10.26 8.18
CA GLU A 206 23.12 11.67 8.45
C GLU A 206 23.29 12.46 7.15
N ALA A 207 23.99 11.89 6.17
CA ALA A 207 24.11 12.49 4.84
C ALA A 207 22.76 12.67 4.14
N ALA A 208 21.80 11.75 4.35
CA ALA A 208 20.46 11.85 3.84
C ALA A 208 19.54 12.78 4.66
N GLY A 209 20.03 13.30 5.81
CA GLY A 209 19.33 14.27 6.65
C GLY A 209 18.47 13.65 7.74
N PHE A 210 18.60 12.37 8.06
CA PHE A 210 17.86 11.77 9.18
C PHE A 210 18.39 12.30 10.52
N ALA A 211 17.47 12.72 11.38
CA ALA A 211 17.77 13.30 12.68
C ALA A 211 17.72 12.29 13.82
N ALA A 212 17.09 11.14 13.61
CA ALA A 212 17.01 10.08 14.60
C ALA A 212 16.88 8.70 13.98
N LEU A 213 17.31 7.68 14.72
CA LEU A 213 17.12 6.27 14.48
C LEU A 213 16.17 5.73 15.56
N HIS A 214 15.01 5.26 15.13
CA HIS A 214 14.02 4.61 15.98
C HIS A 214 14.14 3.10 15.85
N VAL A 215 14.47 2.41 16.92
CA VAL A 215 14.67 0.96 16.97
C VAL A 215 13.52 0.30 17.71
N ASN A 216 12.72 -0.48 17.02
CA ASN A 216 11.73 -1.35 17.65
C ASN A 216 12.38 -2.68 18.00
N ARG A 217 12.70 -2.85 19.28
CA ARG A 217 13.44 -4.00 19.82
C ARG A 217 12.73 -5.35 19.60
N LYS A 218 11.42 -5.35 19.43
CA LYS A 218 10.65 -6.57 19.13
C LYS A 218 10.99 -7.17 17.77
N GLY A 219 11.52 -6.38 16.86
CA GLY A 219 11.89 -6.81 15.51
C GLY A 219 13.26 -7.46 15.39
N PHE A 220 13.96 -7.65 16.51
CA PHE A 220 15.28 -8.26 16.56
C PHE A 220 15.27 -9.48 17.48
N GLU A 221 16.01 -10.52 17.11
CA GLU A 221 16.17 -11.73 17.91
C GLU A 221 16.81 -11.42 19.26
N ASP A 222 17.92 -10.65 19.25
CA ASP A 222 18.66 -10.17 20.41
C ASP A 222 18.06 -8.90 21.03
N ARG A 223 16.84 -8.49 20.65
CA ARG A 223 16.22 -7.25 21.04
C ARG A 223 17.02 -6.00 20.64
N GLY A 224 17.86 -6.10 19.60
CA GLY A 224 18.68 -5.01 19.07
C GLY A 224 19.89 -4.65 19.94
N GLU A 225 20.28 -5.50 20.90
CA GLU A 225 21.38 -5.23 21.83
C GLU A 225 22.73 -5.03 21.10
N ARG A 226 22.97 -5.83 20.06
CA ARG A 226 24.20 -5.67 19.28
C ARG A 226 24.24 -4.32 18.58
N LEU A 227 23.18 -3.95 17.90
CA LEU A 227 23.07 -2.68 17.19
C LEU A 227 23.23 -1.48 18.15
N LEU A 228 22.56 -1.52 19.30
CA LEU A 228 22.63 -0.44 20.30
C LEU A 228 24.03 -0.28 20.88
N ARG A 229 24.75 -1.39 21.17
CA ARG A 229 26.16 -1.33 21.60
C ARG A 229 27.08 -0.77 20.52
N GLU A 230 26.93 -1.18 19.27
CA GLU A 230 27.71 -0.65 18.15
C GLU A 230 27.46 0.87 17.98
N LEU A 231 26.22 1.32 18.09
CA LEU A 231 25.87 2.74 18.06
C LEU A 231 26.51 3.51 19.21
N GLU A 232 26.46 2.99 20.43
CA GLU A 232 27.09 3.59 21.60
C GLU A 232 28.61 3.71 21.45
N GLN A 233 29.28 2.67 20.94
CA GLN A 233 30.72 2.69 20.63
C GLN A 233 31.09 3.76 19.59
N LEU A 234 30.19 4.06 18.66
CA LEU A 234 30.34 5.13 17.66
C LEU A 234 30.01 6.53 18.21
N GLY A 235 29.66 6.64 19.49
CA GLY A 235 29.28 7.90 20.12
C GLY A 235 27.83 8.34 19.90
N TYR A 236 26.95 7.36 19.62
CA TYR A 236 25.50 7.53 19.49
C TYR A 236 24.75 6.70 20.55
N PRO A 237 24.81 7.08 21.84
CA PRO A 237 24.11 6.35 22.89
C PRO A 237 22.59 6.46 22.73
N PRO A 238 21.82 5.48 23.26
CA PRO A 238 20.38 5.58 23.39
C PRO A 238 19.98 6.85 24.13
N ARG A 239 19.14 7.69 23.52
CA ARG A 239 18.73 8.96 24.10
C ARG A 239 17.37 8.90 24.77
N LEU A 240 16.43 8.19 24.15
CA LEU A 240 15.06 8.03 24.62
C LEU A 240 14.68 6.55 24.58
N GLN A 241 13.87 6.14 25.54
CA GLN A 241 13.38 4.77 25.62
C GLN A 241 11.93 4.77 26.08
N SER A 242 11.10 3.93 25.45
CA SER A 242 9.71 3.74 25.85
C SER A 242 9.63 3.11 27.25
N ALA A 243 8.60 3.47 28.03
CA ALA A 243 8.43 2.95 29.40
C ALA A 243 8.36 1.41 29.46
N LEU A 244 7.91 0.74 28.39
CA LEU A 244 7.91 -0.70 28.27
C LEU A 244 9.23 -1.29 27.76
N GLY A 245 10.24 -0.46 27.47
CA GLY A 245 11.54 -0.89 26.98
C GLY A 245 11.55 -1.55 25.60
N ASN A 246 10.46 -1.42 24.84
CA ASN A 246 10.33 -2.05 23.53
C ASN A 246 10.82 -1.17 22.37
N GLN A 247 10.93 0.13 22.61
CA GLN A 247 11.35 1.11 21.60
C GLN A 247 12.48 1.98 22.19
N VAL A 248 13.48 2.21 21.36
CA VAL A 248 14.64 3.05 21.71
C VAL A 248 14.87 4.02 20.58
N VAL A 249 15.23 5.25 20.91
CA VAL A 249 15.61 6.27 19.94
C VAL A 249 17.04 6.72 20.19
N VAL A 250 17.80 6.76 19.13
CA VAL A 250 19.15 7.30 19.05
C VAL A 250 19.10 8.58 18.22
N LEU A 251 19.62 9.69 18.75
CA LEU A 251 19.69 10.94 17.99
C LEU A 251 20.92 10.89 17.06
N LEU A 252 20.72 11.33 15.83
CA LEU A 252 21.73 11.44 14.80
C LEU A 252 22.15 12.91 14.62
N ARG A 253 23.22 13.14 13.87
CA ARG A 253 23.77 14.44 13.53
C ARG A 253 23.55 14.73 12.05
N PRO A 254 22.32 15.13 11.62
CA PRO A 254 22.00 15.29 10.23
C PRO A 254 22.89 16.33 9.55
N SER A 255 23.28 16.07 8.32
CA SER A 255 24.00 17.04 7.50
C SER A 255 23.18 18.35 7.39
N PRO A 256 23.81 19.53 7.52
CA PRO A 256 23.15 20.81 7.28
C PRO A 256 22.71 20.98 5.81
N GLN A 257 23.33 20.22 4.90
CA GLN A 257 22.97 20.15 3.49
C GLN A 257 22.64 18.69 3.11
N PRO A 258 21.48 18.18 3.48
CA PRO A 258 21.12 16.80 3.28
C PRO A 258 21.04 16.45 1.78
N GLN A 259 21.60 15.32 1.43
CA GLN A 259 21.61 14.78 0.08
C GLN A 259 20.99 13.37 0.04
N PRO A 260 19.67 13.24 0.26
CA PRO A 260 19.02 11.95 0.12
C PRO A 260 19.10 11.45 -1.32
N PRO A 261 19.10 10.13 -1.55
CA PRO A 261 19.16 9.57 -2.88
C PRO A 261 18.04 10.04 -3.79
N LEU A 262 18.33 10.29 -5.04
CA LEU A 262 17.44 10.83 -6.05
C LEU A 262 16.87 9.74 -6.96
N ALA A 263 15.64 9.95 -7.43
CA ALA A 263 14.99 9.02 -8.35
C ALA A 263 15.67 9.01 -9.72
N ARG A 264 15.71 7.83 -10.37
CA ARG A 264 16.21 7.67 -11.75
C ARG A 264 15.12 7.82 -12.82
N ALA A 265 13.88 8.02 -12.41
CA ALA A 265 12.74 8.11 -13.31
C ALA A 265 11.82 9.25 -12.92
N LEU A 266 11.09 9.75 -13.91
CA LEU A 266 10.02 10.74 -13.74
C LEU A 266 8.72 10.04 -13.36
N THR A 267 7.87 10.74 -12.63
CA THR A 267 6.53 10.27 -12.28
C THR A 267 5.52 10.74 -13.32
N PHE A 268 4.64 9.86 -13.76
CA PHE A 268 3.56 10.19 -14.69
C PHE A 268 2.48 11.03 -13.99
N GLY A 269 2.18 12.21 -14.56
CA GLY A 269 1.12 13.09 -14.14
C GLY A 269 -0.10 13.04 -15.07
N GLN A 270 -0.71 14.22 -15.32
CA GLN A 270 -1.89 14.33 -16.18
C GLN A 270 -1.56 14.10 -17.67
N GLY A 271 -2.56 13.71 -18.46
CA GLY A 271 -2.47 13.56 -19.91
C GLY A 271 -1.97 12.22 -20.41
N TRP A 272 -1.54 11.32 -19.50
CA TRP A 272 -1.15 9.95 -19.82
C TRP A 272 -2.32 8.98 -19.67
N HIS A 273 -2.38 7.98 -20.53
CA HIS A 273 -3.30 6.87 -20.34
C HIS A 273 -2.97 6.09 -19.06
N LEU A 274 -3.99 5.63 -18.34
CA LEU A 274 -3.82 4.94 -17.05
C LEU A 274 -3.02 3.65 -17.18
N ARG A 275 -3.22 2.90 -18.28
CA ARG A 275 -2.53 1.63 -18.51
C ARG A 275 -1.63 1.75 -19.74
N PRO A 276 -0.42 1.18 -19.69
CA PRO A 276 0.41 1.03 -20.87
C PRO A 276 -0.24 0.00 -21.83
N ASP A 277 -0.01 0.19 -23.11
CA ASP A 277 -0.39 -0.73 -24.18
C ASP A 277 0.88 -1.17 -24.91
N ALA A 278 1.12 -2.50 -24.98
CA ALA A 278 2.35 -3.08 -25.54
C ALA A 278 3.66 -2.44 -25.02
N GLY A 279 3.71 -2.16 -23.70
CA GLY A 279 4.88 -1.54 -23.07
C GLY A 279 5.00 -0.03 -23.29
N VAL A 280 4.08 0.60 -24.03
CA VAL A 280 4.07 2.02 -24.32
C VAL A 280 2.98 2.72 -23.51
N ARG A 281 3.33 3.80 -22.83
CA ARG A 281 2.34 4.67 -22.19
C ARG A 281 1.99 5.84 -23.10
N TRP A 282 0.76 5.84 -23.57
CA TRP A 282 0.27 6.79 -24.56
C TRP A 282 -0.25 8.09 -23.94
N ALA A 283 -0.24 9.16 -24.74
CA ALA A 283 -0.75 10.49 -24.39
C ALA A 283 -1.52 11.11 -25.56
N GLY A 284 -2.46 12.00 -25.23
CA GLY A 284 -3.37 12.64 -26.18
C GLY A 284 -2.92 14.03 -26.67
N GLY A 285 -1.62 14.29 -26.81
CA GLY A 285 -1.08 15.54 -27.36
C GLY A 285 -0.43 16.46 -26.33
N ARG A 286 -0.85 16.39 -25.07
CA ARG A 286 -0.18 17.05 -23.93
C ARG A 286 -0.12 16.08 -22.77
N ALA A 287 1.05 15.93 -22.15
CA ALA A 287 1.23 15.07 -21.01
C ALA A 287 2.29 15.64 -20.06
N VAL A 288 2.12 15.37 -18.77
CA VAL A 288 2.97 15.91 -17.70
C VAL A 288 3.78 14.77 -17.09
N LEU A 289 5.06 15.01 -16.92
CA LEU A 289 5.97 14.24 -16.09
C LEU A 289 6.42 15.10 -14.92
N SER A 290 6.63 14.51 -13.76
CA SER A 290 7.08 15.23 -12.57
C SER A 290 8.35 14.61 -12.01
N TYR A 291 9.22 15.45 -11.49
CA TYR A 291 10.41 15.05 -10.74
C TYR A 291 10.40 15.69 -9.36
N TYR A 292 10.69 14.91 -8.33
CA TYR A 292 10.81 15.42 -6.97
C TYR A 292 12.28 15.53 -6.58
N ASN A 293 12.73 16.76 -6.33
CA ASN A 293 14.04 17.07 -5.75
C ASN A 293 13.90 17.25 -4.23
N PRO A 294 14.33 16.27 -3.40
CA PRO A 294 14.29 16.39 -1.94
C PRO A 294 15.45 17.21 -1.35
N HIS A 295 16.44 17.60 -2.16
CA HIS A 295 17.58 18.40 -1.70
C HIS A 295 17.15 19.84 -1.45
N PRO A 296 17.78 20.55 -0.51
CA PRO A 296 17.50 21.97 -0.25
C PRO A 296 18.05 22.90 -1.34
N VAL A 297 18.82 22.37 -2.27
CA VAL A 297 19.44 23.09 -3.38
C VAL A 297 18.98 22.53 -4.73
N PRO A 298 19.05 23.30 -5.81
CA PRO A 298 18.77 22.80 -7.15
C PRO A 298 19.70 21.63 -7.52
N VAL A 299 19.18 20.67 -8.27
CA VAL A 299 19.96 19.55 -8.82
C VAL A 299 19.97 19.63 -10.34
N GLU A 300 21.11 19.31 -10.93
CA GLU A 300 21.23 19.18 -12.38
C GLU A 300 20.95 17.75 -12.82
N VAL A 301 20.06 17.59 -13.79
CA VAL A 301 19.69 16.28 -14.32
C VAL A 301 19.83 16.22 -15.85
N ASP A 302 20.21 15.04 -16.32
CA ASP A 302 20.10 14.68 -17.73
C ASP A 302 18.87 13.78 -17.89
N VAL A 303 17.95 14.17 -18.78
CA VAL A 303 16.71 13.45 -19.05
C VAL A 303 16.76 12.80 -20.42
N ARG A 304 16.44 11.52 -20.50
CA ARG A 304 16.27 10.74 -21.72
C ARG A 304 14.85 10.16 -21.76
N LEU A 305 14.15 10.41 -22.88
CA LEU A 305 12.82 9.89 -23.13
C LEU A 305 12.80 9.19 -24.49
N ASP A 306 12.52 7.90 -24.53
CA ASP A 306 12.35 7.13 -25.77
C ASP A 306 10.87 7.16 -26.15
N LEU A 307 10.55 7.97 -27.16
CA LEU A 307 9.21 8.29 -27.62
C LEU A 307 8.86 7.51 -28.88
N VAL A 308 7.58 7.21 -29.04
CA VAL A 308 7.00 6.65 -30.26
C VAL A 308 5.74 7.43 -30.64
N ALA A 309 5.37 7.41 -31.91
CA ALA A 309 4.13 8.02 -32.37
C ALA A 309 3.48 7.16 -33.46
N PRO A 310 2.13 7.08 -33.53
CA PRO A 310 1.44 6.34 -34.58
C PRO A 310 1.67 6.96 -35.98
N ARG A 311 1.98 8.26 -36.01
CA ARG A 311 2.32 9.02 -37.23
C ARG A 311 3.42 10.02 -36.89
N ALA A 312 4.24 10.36 -37.87
CA ALA A 312 5.30 11.35 -37.73
C ALA A 312 4.75 12.65 -37.14
N ARG A 313 5.39 13.13 -36.07
CA ARG A 313 5.04 14.40 -35.39
C ARG A 313 6.18 14.94 -34.58
N ARG A 314 6.09 16.23 -34.29
CA ARG A 314 7.02 16.87 -33.37
C ARG A 314 6.55 16.77 -31.93
N VAL A 315 7.46 16.48 -31.03
CA VAL A 315 7.22 16.46 -29.59
C VAL A 315 8.20 17.38 -28.92
N ARG A 316 7.67 18.32 -28.12
CA ARG A 316 8.41 19.32 -27.35
C ARG A 316 8.38 18.96 -25.88
N LEU A 317 9.50 19.12 -25.21
CA LEU A 317 9.60 19.10 -23.77
C LEU A 317 9.76 20.50 -23.24
N GLU A 318 8.85 20.93 -22.40
CA GLU A 318 8.81 22.24 -21.77
C GLU A 318 9.05 22.14 -20.26
N HIS A 319 9.81 23.07 -19.71
CA HIS A 319 9.99 23.23 -18.27
C HIS A 319 10.06 24.74 -17.93
N ALA A 320 9.31 25.13 -16.89
CA ALA A 320 9.19 26.53 -16.45
C ALA A 320 8.83 27.50 -17.61
N GLY A 321 7.86 27.12 -18.47
CA GLY A 321 7.37 27.89 -19.58
C GLY A 321 8.34 28.02 -20.77
N ARG A 322 9.44 27.30 -20.80
CA ARG A 322 10.43 27.32 -21.87
C ARG A 322 10.57 25.95 -22.51
N VAL A 323 10.65 25.89 -23.84
CA VAL A 323 11.01 24.67 -24.58
C VAL A 323 12.47 24.33 -24.28
N ARG A 324 12.72 23.13 -23.82
CA ARG A 324 14.07 22.61 -23.47
C ARG A 324 14.63 21.70 -24.56
N ALA A 325 13.75 20.98 -25.25
CA ALA A 325 14.10 20.14 -26.38
C ALA A 325 12.88 19.90 -27.26
N GLU A 326 13.14 19.61 -28.53
CA GLU A 326 12.15 19.20 -29.51
C GLU A 326 12.73 18.06 -30.34
N VAL A 327 11.91 17.09 -30.71
CA VAL A 327 12.29 15.96 -31.55
C VAL A 327 11.16 15.59 -32.50
N ALA A 328 11.50 15.23 -33.74
CA ALA A 328 10.59 14.55 -34.66
C ALA A 328 10.51 13.07 -34.25
N VAL A 329 9.29 12.59 -33.99
CA VAL A 329 9.01 11.22 -33.58
C VAL A 329 8.25 10.52 -34.69
N GLU A 330 8.78 9.43 -35.19
CA GLU A 330 8.17 8.57 -36.19
C GLU A 330 7.65 7.26 -35.56
N ALA A 331 7.14 6.35 -36.39
CA ALA A 331 6.60 5.06 -35.90
C ALA A 331 7.68 4.19 -35.26
N GLU A 332 8.90 4.23 -35.77
CA GLU A 332 10.07 3.51 -35.22
C GLU A 332 10.47 4.05 -33.85
N GLY A 333 10.15 5.31 -33.59
CA GLY A 333 10.47 6.04 -32.36
C GLY A 333 11.60 7.03 -32.51
N ALA A 334 11.78 7.86 -31.48
CA ALA A 334 12.89 8.79 -31.37
C ALA A 334 13.26 9.02 -29.91
N THR A 335 14.53 9.35 -29.65
CA THR A 335 15.01 9.69 -28.31
C THR A 335 15.09 11.19 -28.14
N LEU A 336 14.30 11.74 -27.20
CA LEU A 336 14.42 13.12 -26.75
C LEU A 336 15.40 13.18 -25.58
N ARG A 337 16.39 14.08 -25.66
CA ARG A 337 17.41 14.26 -24.63
C ARG A 337 17.51 15.71 -24.20
N VAL A 338 17.53 15.93 -22.88
CA VAL A 338 17.85 17.22 -22.27
C VAL A 338 19.01 17.03 -21.32
N ARG A 339 20.05 17.81 -21.45
CA ARG A 339 21.23 17.75 -20.59
C ARG A 339 21.32 18.98 -19.69
N GLY A 340 21.77 18.78 -18.45
CA GLY A 340 22.01 19.87 -17.50
C GLY A 340 20.73 20.64 -17.15
N LEU A 341 19.60 19.97 -17.03
CA LEU A 341 18.36 20.62 -16.63
C LEU A 341 18.40 20.87 -15.12
N SER A 342 18.40 22.15 -14.73
CA SER A 342 18.37 22.52 -13.31
C SER A 342 16.95 22.42 -12.78
N LEU A 343 16.77 21.60 -11.73
CA LEU A 343 15.49 21.36 -11.06
C LEU A 343 15.56 21.87 -9.62
N PRO A 344 14.77 22.89 -9.25
CA PRO A 344 14.75 23.47 -7.91
C PRO A 344 14.25 22.44 -6.87
N PRO A 345 14.44 22.73 -5.56
CA PRO A 345 13.83 21.95 -4.49
C PRO A 345 12.33 21.75 -4.68
N GLY A 346 11.83 20.58 -4.30
CA GLY A 346 10.42 20.24 -4.42
C GLY A 346 10.06 19.60 -5.76
N ILE A 347 8.79 19.77 -6.19
CA ILE A 347 8.25 19.14 -7.39
C ILE A 347 8.45 20.04 -8.60
N SER A 348 9.19 19.55 -9.58
CA SER A 348 9.31 20.16 -10.90
C SER A 348 8.45 19.41 -11.91
N THR A 349 7.77 20.15 -12.80
CA THR A 349 6.95 19.58 -13.88
C THR A 349 7.63 19.76 -15.23
N LEU A 350 7.64 18.69 -16.00
CA LEU A 350 8.08 18.62 -17.38
C LEU A 350 6.86 18.32 -18.24
N THR A 351 6.51 19.25 -19.15
CA THR A 351 5.35 19.06 -20.03
C THR A 351 5.81 18.62 -21.40
N LEU A 352 5.29 17.49 -21.86
CA LEU A 352 5.41 17.07 -23.24
C LEU A 352 4.21 17.56 -24.04
N THR A 353 4.44 18.22 -25.16
CA THR A 353 3.40 18.71 -26.05
C THR A 353 3.71 18.33 -27.50
N SER A 354 2.66 18.04 -28.28
CA SER A 354 2.78 17.92 -29.72
C SER A 354 1.96 19.06 -30.37
N PRO A 355 2.58 19.96 -31.16
CA PRO A 355 1.86 21.01 -31.86
C PRO A 355 1.02 20.44 -33.01
N ASP A 356 1.30 19.24 -33.46
CA ASP A 356 0.62 18.62 -34.59
C ASP A 356 -0.78 18.12 -34.21
N PRO A 357 -1.78 18.21 -35.11
CA PRO A 357 -3.16 17.81 -34.80
C PRO A 357 -3.26 16.38 -34.34
N VAL A 358 -4.07 16.15 -33.30
CA VAL A 358 -4.33 14.81 -32.77
C VAL A 358 -5.64 14.30 -33.37
N ARG A 359 -5.60 13.13 -34.02
CA ARG A 359 -6.78 12.44 -34.52
C ARG A 359 -7.16 11.31 -33.58
N ARG A 360 -8.46 10.99 -33.53
CA ARG A 360 -8.95 9.82 -32.80
C ARG A 360 -8.56 8.54 -33.53
N GLU A 361 -7.96 7.60 -32.83
CA GLU A 361 -7.61 6.28 -33.36
C GLU A 361 -8.31 5.20 -32.51
N GLY A 362 -9.32 4.52 -33.10
CA GLY A 362 -10.06 3.42 -32.44
C GLY A 362 -11.32 3.84 -31.70
N ALA A 363 -12.08 2.85 -31.25
CA ALA A 363 -13.30 3.01 -30.45
C ALA A 363 -12.98 2.68 -28.98
N GLY A 364 -13.06 3.65 -28.08
CA GLY A 364 -12.85 3.42 -26.64
C GLY A 364 -12.37 4.65 -25.87
N PRO A 365 -12.23 4.59 -24.54
CA PRO A 365 -11.85 5.74 -23.70
C PRO A 365 -10.42 6.26 -23.93
N ASN A 366 -9.56 5.48 -24.62
CA ASN A 366 -8.17 5.83 -24.91
C ASN A 366 -7.94 6.15 -26.41
N GLN A 367 -8.88 6.88 -27.03
CA GLN A 367 -8.89 7.14 -28.47
C GLN A 367 -7.84 8.13 -28.98
N LEU A 368 -7.30 8.97 -28.10
CA LEU A 368 -6.34 10.00 -28.48
C LEU A 368 -4.91 9.52 -28.22
N ARG A 369 -4.25 9.04 -29.27
CA ARG A 369 -2.84 8.64 -29.24
C ARG A 369 -2.04 9.59 -30.10
N ALA A 370 -1.44 10.59 -29.47
CA ALA A 370 -0.53 11.50 -30.15
C ALA A 370 0.89 10.94 -30.16
N PHE A 371 1.42 10.73 -28.99
CA PHE A 371 2.73 10.12 -28.76
C PHE A 371 2.68 9.18 -27.55
N GLY A 372 3.66 8.29 -27.46
CA GLY A 372 3.80 7.38 -26.34
C GLY A 372 5.24 7.39 -25.80
N LEU A 373 5.38 7.07 -24.52
CA LEU A 373 6.66 6.88 -23.87
C LEU A 373 6.91 5.38 -23.66
N ARG A 374 8.00 4.89 -24.25
CA ARG A 374 8.44 3.48 -24.13
C ARG A 374 9.38 3.33 -22.95
N GLU A 375 10.37 4.21 -22.84
CA GLU A 375 11.38 4.19 -21.80
C GLU A 375 11.76 5.59 -21.36
N GLN A 376 12.17 5.73 -20.11
CA GLN A 376 12.69 6.99 -19.57
C GLN A 376 13.86 6.75 -18.64
N ALA A 377 14.80 7.66 -18.61
CA ALA A 377 15.90 7.68 -17.67
C ALA A 377 16.22 9.10 -17.21
N VAL A 378 16.51 9.24 -15.92
CA VAL A 378 17.02 10.48 -15.33
C VAL A 378 18.36 10.17 -14.69
N ARG A 379 19.40 10.90 -15.11
CA ARG A 379 20.72 10.82 -14.50
C ARG A 379 20.98 12.17 -13.79
N VAL A 380 21.25 12.09 -12.50
CA VAL A 380 21.62 13.25 -11.71
C VAL A 380 23.13 13.47 -11.80
N ARG A 381 23.55 14.71 -11.96
CA ARG A 381 24.96 15.10 -11.93
C ARG A 381 25.37 15.40 -10.50
N GLY A 382 26.32 14.64 -9.95
CA GLY A 382 26.89 14.90 -8.63
C GLY A 382 25.96 14.58 -7.46
N GLY A 383 25.28 13.45 -7.50
CA GLY A 383 24.42 13.00 -6.38
C GLY A 383 24.24 11.50 -6.32
N GLU A 384 23.89 10.96 -5.16
CA GLU A 384 23.51 9.55 -5.00
C GLU A 384 22.11 9.33 -5.60
N GLN A 385 21.97 8.29 -6.41
CA GLN A 385 20.68 7.88 -6.96
C GLN A 385 20.27 6.50 -6.41
N PHE A 386 18.98 6.28 -6.30
CA PHE A 386 18.48 4.95 -5.97
C PHE A 386 18.99 3.92 -6.99
N ALA A 387 19.39 2.76 -6.51
CA ALA A 387 19.65 1.62 -7.39
C ALA A 387 18.35 1.17 -8.09
N ASP A 388 18.49 0.64 -9.30
CA ASP A 388 17.35 0.13 -10.08
C ASP A 388 16.74 -1.13 -9.48
#